data_fdd19248b3fee13ba65434fa814003b9
#
_entry.id   fdd19248b3fee13ba65434fa814003b9
#
_cell.length_a   1.000
_cell.length_b   1.000
_cell.length_c   1.000
_cell.angle_alpha   90.00
_cell.angle_beta   90.00
_cell.angle_gamma   90.00
#
_symmetry.space_group_name_H-M   'P 1'
#
loop_
_entity.id
_entity.type
_entity.pdbx_description
1 polymer ?
#
loop_
_entity_poly.entity_id
_entity_poly.type
_entity_poly.pdbx_seq_one_letter_code
_entity_poly.pdbx_strand_id
1 'polypeptide(L)'
;MIPIKAMVFLLLGLVFLPIASQLLIKGAQNLRQNRKQGRWNSFLFLALGAVLPELVLGIFCSYSHHPQLILSTVIASSALNVLIALPFLAFATPVVFDVRKGEIRNVGLLLLIAVLFFLLTSDTLLQGASVDLLSRGDGLILLLMLPIVFMLTPSSHIAEEAETELPVKPVISKQRAVLSIVIGLVIIPLAGWLAVSGAVELMYFWAVPADKVGILAIAIITALPEVTMALQSRKNEELRSGLHNDLVLSSCLNIVLVLGIVALLGNVAAYEYMSVDCLFLIAGAFALLLFIVIGKGWQVEKHEGIMMMFLYLCFFAYVLFREDVMHLF
;
A
#
# COMPACT_ATOMS: atom_id res chain seq x y z
N MET A 1 -8.25 0.77 32.52
CA MET A 1 -6.87 0.22 32.37
C MET A 1 -6.47 0.36 30.91
N ILE A 2 -5.23 0.72 30.61
CA ILE A 2 -4.78 0.75 29.21
C ILE A 2 -4.55 -0.71 28.77
N PRO A 3 -5.02 -1.14 27.57
CA PRO A 3 -4.83 -2.52 27.10
C PRO A 3 -3.39 -2.70 26.57
N ILE A 4 -2.42 -2.65 27.50
CA ILE A 4 -0.98 -2.71 27.19
C ILE A 4 -0.66 -3.95 26.33
N LYS A 5 -1.27 -5.09 26.64
CA LYS A 5 -1.06 -6.34 25.88
C LYS A 5 -1.46 -6.17 24.41
N ALA A 6 -2.62 -5.59 24.13
CA ALA A 6 -3.12 -5.37 22.78
C ALA A 6 -2.22 -4.39 22.01
N MET A 7 -1.79 -3.30 22.63
CA MET A 7 -0.83 -2.36 22.05
C MET A 7 0.51 -3.02 21.73
N VAL A 8 1.04 -3.83 22.64
CA VAL A 8 2.30 -4.56 22.42
C VAL A 8 2.15 -5.56 21.29
N PHE A 9 1.04 -6.29 21.20
CA PHE A 9 0.77 -7.25 20.13
C PHE A 9 0.69 -6.54 18.78
N LEU A 10 -0.07 -5.44 18.69
CA LEU A 10 -0.18 -4.64 17.48
C LEU A 10 1.19 -4.13 17.02
N LEU A 11 1.95 -3.48 17.90
CA LEU A 11 3.25 -2.91 17.57
C LEU A 11 4.27 -3.98 17.17
N LEU A 12 4.37 -5.07 17.93
CA LEU A 12 5.27 -6.18 17.58
C LEU A 12 4.91 -6.79 16.23
N GLY A 13 3.61 -7.05 16.00
CA GLY A 13 3.15 -7.58 14.71
C GLY A 13 3.52 -6.66 13.55
N LEU A 14 3.20 -5.37 13.65
CA LEU A 14 3.46 -4.40 12.58
C LEU A 14 4.95 -4.11 12.36
N VAL A 15 5.80 -4.24 13.37
CA VAL A 15 7.26 -4.09 13.23
C VAL A 15 7.90 -5.35 12.65
N PHE A 16 7.52 -6.53 13.14
CA PHE A 16 8.13 -7.78 12.67
C PHE A 16 7.66 -8.20 11.29
N LEU A 17 6.46 -7.81 10.86
CA LEU A 17 5.90 -8.20 9.56
C LEU A 17 6.75 -7.73 8.36
N PRO A 18 7.11 -6.44 8.21
CA PRO A 18 7.98 -5.99 7.13
C PRO A 18 9.39 -6.56 7.24
N ILE A 19 9.93 -6.72 8.45
CA ILE A 19 11.27 -7.33 8.66
C ILE A 19 11.28 -8.77 8.16
N ALA A 20 10.29 -9.56 8.53
CA ALA A 20 10.18 -10.96 8.12
C ALA A 20 9.92 -11.10 6.61
N SER A 21 9.12 -10.21 6.03
CA SER A 21 8.88 -10.16 4.58
C SER A 21 10.17 -9.88 3.82
N GLN A 22 10.98 -8.92 4.26
CA GLN A 22 12.29 -8.63 3.67
C GLN A 22 13.27 -9.81 3.82
N LEU A 23 13.29 -10.50 4.95
CA LEU A 23 14.13 -11.69 5.14
C LEU A 23 13.76 -12.79 4.15
N LEU A 24 12.48 -13.05 3.96
CA LEU A 24 11.97 -14.05 3.01
C LEU A 24 12.37 -13.69 1.58
N ILE A 25 12.11 -12.44 1.15
CA ILE A 25 12.37 -11.97 -0.21
C ILE A 25 13.86 -11.99 -0.51
N LYS A 26 14.70 -11.40 0.36
CA LYS A 26 16.17 -11.39 0.20
C LYS A 26 16.75 -12.80 0.19
N GLY A 27 16.25 -13.69 1.05
CA GLY A 27 16.62 -15.10 1.04
C GLY A 27 16.30 -15.78 -0.29
N ALA A 28 15.08 -15.60 -0.79
CA ALA A 28 14.63 -16.15 -2.06
C ALA A 28 15.41 -15.59 -3.26
N GLN A 29 15.70 -14.29 -3.28
CA GLN A 29 16.54 -13.64 -4.29
C GLN A 29 17.96 -14.24 -4.31
N ASN A 30 18.59 -14.39 -3.16
CA ASN A 30 19.94 -15.00 -3.06
C ASN A 30 20.02 -16.44 -3.59
N LEU A 31 18.95 -17.25 -3.43
CA LEU A 31 18.91 -18.61 -3.99
C LEU A 31 18.73 -18.62 -5.51
N ARG A 32 18.15 -17.56 -6.09
CA ARG A 32 17.83 -17.46 -7.53
C ARG A 32 18.92 -16.83 -8.38
N GLN A 33 19.99 -16.31 -7.81
CA GLN A 33 21.03 -15.47 -8.45
C GLN A 33 21.65 -16.03 -9.75
N ASN A 34 21.50 -17.30 -10.07
CA ASN A 34 22.13 -17.93 -11.24
C ASN A 34 21.19 -18.16 -12.44
N ARG A 35 19.96 -17.65 -12.44
CA ARG A 35 19.04 -17.87 -13.56
C ARG A 35 18.58 -16.54 -14.16
N LYS A 36 18.79 -16.36 -15.48
CA LYS A 36 18.16 -15.28 -16.25
C LYS A 36 16.64 -15.38 -16.04
N GLN A 37 16.06 -14.39 -15.38
CA GLN A 37 14.63 -14.36 -15.11
C GLN A 37 13.91 -13.69 -16.27
N GLY A 38 12.72 -14.23 -16.62
CA GLY A 38 11.81 -13.52 -17.50
C GLY A 38 11.21 -12.30 -16.77
N ARG A 39 10.93 -11.23 -17.51
CA ARG A 39 10.35 -9.97 -17.00
C ARG A 39 9.15 -10.18 -16.07
N TRP A 40 8.25 -11.14 -16.38
CA TRP A 40 7.10 -11.48 -15.57
C TRP A 40 7.47 -11.99 -14.17
N ASN A 41 8.46 -12.86 -14.09
CA ASN A 41 8.90 -13.40 -12.80
C ASN A 41 9.55 -12.32 -11.92
N SER A 42 10.32 -11.40 -12.52
CA SER A 42 10.91 -10.28 -11.78
C SER A 42 9.82 -9.34 -11.24
N PHE A 43 8.82 -9.02 -12.08
CA PHE A 43 7.67 -8.21 -11.67
C PHE A 43 6.87 -8.86 -10.53
N LEU A 44 6.58 -10.17 -10.61
CA LEU A 44 5.86 -10.85 -9.53
C LEU A 44 6.64 -10.84 -8.22
N PHE A 45 7.96 -10.97 -8.29
CA PHE A 45 8.81 -10.86 -7.10
C PHE A 45 8.76 -9.49 -6.46
N LEU A 46 8.86 -8.47 -7.29
CA LEU A 46 8.73 -7.07 -6.88
C LEU A 46 7.36 -6.81 -6.27
N ALA A 47 6.30 -7.19 -6.99
CA ALA A 47 4.92 -7.02 -6.53
C ALA A 47 4.68 -7.69 -5.17
N LEU A 48 5.14 -8.95 -5.01
CA LEU A 48 5.03 -9.63 -3.71
C LEU A 48 5.87 -8.94 -2.63
N GLY A 49 7.07 -8.45 -2.99
CA GLY A 49 7.93 -7.71 -2.07
C GLY A 49 7.27 -6.48 -1.49
N ALA A 50 6.64 -5.72 -2.36
CA ALA A 50 5.98 -4.47 -2.00
C ALA A 50 4.72 -4.66 -1.16
N VAL A 51 3.97 -5.76 -1.33
CA VAL A 51 2.63 -5.92 -0.74
C VAL A 51 2.49 -7.08 0.24
N LEU A 52 3.55 -7.85 0.48
CA LEU A 52 3.49 -9.04 1.32
C LEU A 52 3.01 -8.76 2.75
N PRO A 53 3.45 -7.69 3.43
CA PRO A 53 2.93 -7.32 4.75
C PRO A 53 1.42 -7.11 4.76
N GLU A 54 0.92 -6.28 3.84
CA GLU A 54 -0.51 -5.95 3.70
C GLU A 54 -1.32 -7.18 3.30
N LEU A 55 -0.78 -8.02 2.44
CA LEU A 55 -1.44 -9.27 2.04
C LEU A 55 -1.65 -10.21 3.24
N VAL A 56 -0.64 -10.37 4.07
CA VAL A 56 -0.72 -11.21 5.27
C VAL A 56 -1.71 -10.62 6.27
N LEU A 57 -1.66 -9.29 6.50
CA LEU A 57 -2.67 -8.60 7.31
C LEU A 57 -4.07 -8.85 6.76
N GLY A 58 -4.27 -8.72 5.45
CA GLY A 58 -5.54 -8.94 4.77
C GLY A 58 -6.10 -10.34 4.98
N ILE A 59 -5.26 -11.35 4.86
CA ILE A 59 -5.63 -12.75 5.12
C ILE A 59 -6.09 -12.91 6.57
N PHE A 60 -5.33 -12.42 7.55
CA PHE A 60 -5.71 -12.53 8.97
C PHE A 60 -6.93 -11.69 9.33
N CYS A 61 -7.10 -10.50 8.77
CA CYS A 61 -8.32 -9.70 8.93
C CYS A 61 -9.56 -10.44 8.42
N SER A 62 -9.45 -11.13 7.28
CA SER A 62 -10.55 -11.93 6.73
C SER A 62 -10.89 -13.12 7.64
N TYR A 63 -9.89 -13.85 8.14
CA TYR A 63 -10.11 -14.95 9.09
C TYR A 63 -10.61 -14.50 10.45
N SER A 64 -10.28 -13.30 10.89
CA SER A 64 -10.76 -12.72 12.14
C SER A 64 -12.15 -12.09 12.02
N HIS A 65 -12.81 -12.19 10.86
CA HIS A 65 -14.10 -11.59 10.55
C HIS A 65 -14.15 -10.05 10.67
N HIS A 66 -13.00 -9.39 10.49
CA HIS A 66 -12.86 -7.94 10.48
C HIS A 66 -12.17 -7.42 9.20
N PRO A 67 -12.66 -7.79 8.00
CA PRO A 67 -12.01 -7.40 6.74
C PRO A 67 -12.05 -5.89 6.48
N GLN A 68 -12.91 -5.12 7.16
CA GLN A 68 -12.92 -3.67 7.08
C GLN A 68 -11.59 -3.03 7.56
N LEU A 69 -10.87 -3.70 8.48
CA LEU A 69 -9.54 -3.26 8.92
C LEU A 69 -8.58 -3.14 7.74
N ILE A 70 -8.53 -4.16 6.87
CA ILE A 70 -7.59 -4.12 5.74
C ILE A 70 -8.09 -3.24 4.60
N LEU A 71 -9.42 -3.16 4.35
CA LEU A 71 -9.97 -2.24 3.37
C LEU A 71 -9.54 -0.80 3.67
N SER A 72 -9.81 -0.35 4.88
CA SER A 72 -9.46 1.00 5.33
C SER A 72 -7.95 1.22 5.39
N THR A 73 -7.18 0.20 5.81
CA THR A 73 -5.71 0.26 5.82
C THR A 73 -5.15 0.48 4.42
N VAL A 74 -5.59 -0.27 3.41
CA VAL A 74 -5.08 -0.16 2.04
C VAL A 74 -5.43 1.19 1.41
N ILE A 75 -6.66 1.67 1.61
CA ILE A 75 -7.06 3.00 1.12
C ILE A 75 -6.19 4.08 1.76
N ALA A 76 -6.05 4.07 3.08
CA ALA A 76 -5.32 5.08 3.82
C ALA A 76 -3.80 5.02 3.58
N SER A 77 -3.19 3.82 3.51
CA SER A 77 -1.76 3.69 3.21
C SER A 77 -1.44 4.14 1.77
N SER A 78 -2.32 3.83 0.80
CA SER A 78 -2.20 4.34 -0.56
C SER A 78 -2.33 5.86 -0.63
N ALA A 79 -3.28 6.45 0.12
CA ALA A 79 -3.42 7.91 0.24
C ALA A 79 -2.17 8.53 0.91
N LEU A 80 -1.62 7.87 1.94
CA LEU A 80 -0.42 8.33 2.65
C LEU A 80 0.81 8.30 1.73
N ASN A 81 0.98 7.26 0.91
CA ASN A 81 2.06 7.18 -0.08
C ASN A 81 1.99 8.33 -1.08
N VAL A 82 0.81 8.64 -1.60
CA VAL A 82 0.60 9.69 -2.62
C VAL A 82 0.64 11.09 -2.01
N LEU A 83 0.01 11.29 -0.86
CA LEU A 83 -0.23 12.62 -0.27
C LEU A 83 0.80 13.02 0.79
N ILE A 84 1.63 12.10 1.28
CA ILE A 84 2.66 12.37 2.28
C ILE A 84 4.04 11.91 1.81
N ALA A 85 4.24 10.61 1.56
CA ALA A 85 5.56 10.07 1.25
C ALA A 85 6.14 10.67 -0.03
N LEU A 86 5.37 10.70 -1.11
CA LEU A 86 5.80 11.29 -2.39
C LEU A 86 6.07 12.81 -2.27
N PRO A 87 5.19 13.65 -1.67
CA PRO A 87 5.48 15.05 -1.42
C PRO A 87 6.75 15.31 -0.60
N PHE A 88 7.10 14.45 0.34
CA PHE A 88 8.36 14.60 1.06
C PHE A 88 9.59 14.57 0.15
N LEU A 89 9.55 13.86 -0.98
CA LEU A 89 10.63 13.88 -1.98
C LEU A 89 10.77 15.27 -2.61
N ALA A 90 9.66 15.97 -2.86
CA ALA A 90 9.64 17.29 -3.47
C ALA A 90 10.22 18.40 -2.58
N PHE A 91 10.38 18.17 -1.26
CA PHE A 91 10.99 19.15 -0.38
C PHE A 91 12.50 19.30 -0.56
N ALA A 92 13.19 18.31 -1.11
CA ALA A 92 14.63 18.38 -1.36
C ALA A 92 14.93 18.99 -2.73
N THR A 93 14.32 18.45 -3.77
CA THR A 93 14.37 18.93 -5.15
C THR A 93 13.07 18.50 -5.84
N PRO A 94 12.62 19.16 -6.90
CA PRO A 94 11.43 18.76 -7.63
C PRO A 94 11.48 17.28 -8.02
N VAL A 95 10.36 16.58 -7.90
CA VAL A 95 10.22 15.18 -8.30
C VAL A 95 9.87 15.13 -9.77
N VAL A 96 10.83 14.72 -10.59
CA VAL A 96 10.66 14.63 -12.04
C VAL A 96 10.13 13.25 -12.41
N PHE A 97 9.07 13.21 -13.19
CA PHE A 97 8.48 11.98 -13.74
C PHE A 97 8.93 11.78 -15.18
N ASP A 98 9.66 10.71 -15.45
CA ASP A 98 10.15 10.43 -16.80
C ASP A 98 9.05 9.86 -17.69
N VAL A 99 8.65 10.69 -18.67
CA VAL A 99 7.65 10.31 -19.70
C VAL A 99 8.11 9.07 -20.47
N ARG A 100 9.41 8.96 -20.78
CA ARG A 100 9.96 7.86 -21.57
C ARG A 100 9.99 6.55 -20.76
N LYS A 101 10.20 6.66 -19.45
CA LYS A 101 10.11 5.53 -18.54
C LYS A 101 8.66 5.16 -18.17
N GLY A 102 7.67 5.90 -18.67
CA GLY A 102 6.25 5.61 -18.44
C GLY A 102 5.77 5.86 -17.02
N GLU A 103 6.48 6.65 -16.22
CA GLU A 103 6.15 6.90 -14.81
C GLU A 103 4.82 7.66 -14.68
N ILE A 104 4.54 8.61 -15.58
CA ILE A 104 3.25 9.32 -15.64
C ILE A 104 2.09 8.35 -15.89
N ARG A 105 2.32 7.33 -16.72
CA ARG A 105 1.33 6.29 -17.02
C ARG A 105 0.97 5.48 -15.77
N ASN A 106 1.94 5.24 -14.87
CA ASN A 106 1.69 4.57 -13.61
C ASN A 106 0.81 5.41 -12.67
N VAL A 107 0.99 6.75 -12.66
CA VAL A 107 0.08 7.67 -11.92
C VAL A 107 -1.33 7.63 -12.50
N GLY A 108 -1.47 7.67 -13.83
CA GLY A 108 -2.77 7.51 -14.50
C GLY A 108 -3.41 6.14 -14.22
N LEU A 109 -2.59 5.09 -14.11
CA LEU A 109 -3.05 3.75 -13.75
C LEU A 109 -3.54 3.68 -12.30
N LEU A 110 -2.85 4.33 -11.35
CA LEU A 110 -3.31 4.45 -9.97
C LEU A 110 -4.68 5.13 -9.89
N LEU A 111 -4.84 6.25 -10.61
CA LEU A 111 -6.13 6.95 -10.67
C LEU A 111 -7.23 6.03 -11.24
N LEU A 112 -6.94 5.32 -12.34
CA LEU A 112 -7.88 4.36 -12.93
C LEU A 112 -8.27 3.26 -11.96
N ILE A 113 -7.30 2.66 -11.26
CA ILE A 113 -7.52 1.59 -10.28
C ILE A 113 -8.32 2.11 -9.08
N ALA A 114 -8.03 3.31 -8.59
CA ALA A 114 -8.76 3.92 -7.48
C ALA A 114 -10.22 4.20 -7.85
N VAL A 115 -10.47 4.73 -9.06
CA VAL A 115 -11.83 4.93 -9.59
C VAL A 115 -12.54 3.60 -9.81
N LEU A 116 -11.88 2.61 -10.41
CA LEU A 116 -12.46 1.28 -10.60
C LEU A 116 -12.83 0.65 -9.25
N PHE A 117 -11.95 0.70 -8.26
CA PHE A 117 -12.21 0.19 -6.93
C PHE A 117 -13.42 0.89 -6.27
N PHE A 118 -13.49 2.22 -6.36
CA PHE A 118 -14.65 2.99 -5.90
C PHE A 118 -15.94 2.53 -6.57
N LEU A 119 -15.95 2.34 -7.90
CA LEU A 119 -17.13 1.87 -8.63
C LEU A 119 -17.54 0.45 -8.24
N LEU A 120 -16.57 -0.47 -8.07
CA LEU A 120 -16.83 -1.85 -7.67
C LEU A 120 -17.40 -1.97 -6.23
N THR A 121 -17.17 -0.97 -5.39
CA THR A 121 -17.64 -0.94 -4.01
C THR A 121 -18.81 0.02 -3.77
N SER A 122 -19.42 0.56 -4.82
CA SER A 122 -20.53 1.53 -4.75
C SER A 122 -21.83 0.92 -5.27
N ASP A 123 -22.20 -0.26 -4.80
CA ASP A 123 -23.40 -0.98 -5.23
C ASP A 123 -24.70 -0.22 -4.92
N THR A 124 -24.74 0.46 -3.78
CA THR A 124 -25.89 1.30 -3.38
C THR A 124 -26.10 2.43 -4.38
N LEU A 125 -25.03 3.08 -4.82
CA LEU A 125 -25.09 4.20 -5.77
C LEU A 125 -25.41 3.73 -7.20
N LEU A 126 -24.83 2.61 -7.64
CA LEU A 126 -24.90 2.17 -9.04
C LEU A 126 -26.07 1.23 -9.31
N GLN A 127 -26.45 0.38 -8.34
CA GLN A 127 -27.42 -0.69 -8.53
C GLN A 127 -28.63 -0.54 -7.61
N GLY A 128 -28.64 0.46 -6.71
CA GLY A 128 -29.69 0.62 -5.71
C GLY A 128 -29.72 -0.52 -4.69
N ALA A 129 -28.59 -1.19 -4.47
CA ALA A 129 -28.46 -2.23 -3.48
C ALA A 129 -28.64 -1.66 -2.05
N SER A 130 -28.98 -2.50 -1.10
CA SER A 130 -29.16 -2.09 0.30
C SER A 130 -27.84 -1.92 1.05
N VAL A 131 -26.77 -2.49 0.54
CA VAL A 131 -25.43 -2.51 1.18
C VAL A 131 -24.36 -2.52 0.09
N ASP A 132 -23.30 -1.75 0.29
CA ASP A 132 -22.12 -1.78 -0.54
C ASP A 132 -21.25 -2.99 -0.19
N LEU A 133 -20.83 -3.76 -1.19
CA LEU A 133 -20.08 -5.00 -1.02
C LEU A 133 -18.93 -5.07 -2.01
N LEU A 134 -17.75 -5.41 -1.52
CA LEU A 134 -16.67 -5.92 -2.37
C LEU A 134 -16.88 -7.43 -2.52
N SER A 135 -17.45 -7.85 -3.65
CA SER A 135 -17.77 -9.25 -3.92
C SER A 135 -16.56 -10.04 -4.42
N ARG A 136 -16.68 -11.37 -4.46
CA ARG A 136 -15.65 -12.23 -5.09
C ARG A 136 -15.47 -11.93 -6.58
N GLY A 137 -16.54 -11.52 -7.27
CA GLY A 137 -16.49 -11.10 -8.67
C GLY A 137 -15.61 -9.85 -8.85
N ASP A 138 -15.78 -8.87 -7.97
CA ASP A 138 -14.98 -7.65 -7.95
C ASP A 138 -13.51 -7.95 -7.64
N GLY A 139 -13.26 -8.87 -6.70
CA GLY A 139 -11.93 -9.37 -6.42
C GLY A 139 -11.24 -9.98 -7.65
N LEU A 140 -11.98 -10.75 -8.45
CA LEU A 140 -11.49 -11.28 -9.71
C LEU A 140 -11.19 -10.17 -10.72
N ILE A 141 -12.05 -9.17 -10.84
CA ILE A 141 -11.84 -8.00 -11.71
C ILE A 141 -10.58 -7.26 -11.29
N LEU A 142 -10.38 -7.00 -9.99
CA LEU A 142 -9.16 -6.38 -9.48
C LEU A 142 -7.92 -7.21 -9.84
N LEU A 143 -7.92 -8.53 -9.63
CA LEU A 143 -6.79 -9.38 -9.97
C LEU A 143 -6.52 -9.44 -11.48
N LEU A 144 -7.55 -9.32 -12.32
CA LEU A 144 -7.39 -9.21 -13.78
C LEU A 144 -6.71 -7.90 -14.21
N MET A 145 -6.68 -6.87 -13.34
CA MET A 145 -5.86 -5.68 -13.57
C MET A 145 -4.36 -5.92 -13.41
N LEU A 146 -3.93 -6.99 -12.72
CA LEU A 146 -2.51 -7.28 -12.48
C LEU A 146 -1.69 -7.46 -13.78
N PRO A 147 -2.13 -8.19 -14.80
CA PRO A 147 -1.48 -8.21 -16.10
C PRO A 147 -1.38 -6.82 -16.77
N ILE A 148 -2.39 -5.96 -16.58
CA ILE A 148 -2.39 -4.60 -17.12
C ILE A 148 -1.33 -3.76 -16.39
N VAL A 149 -1.27 -3.81 -15.07
CA VAL A 149 -0.20 -3.19 -14.28
C VAL A 149 1.16 -3.65 -14.77
N PHE A 150 1.35 -4.96 -14.96
CA PHE A 150 2.59 -5.52 -15.49
C PHE A 150 2.93 -4.99 -16.89
N MET A 151 1.98 -4.96 -17.81
CA MET A 151 2.22 -4.51 -19.18
C MET A 151 2.55 -3.01 -19.26
N LEU A 152 1.95 -2.22 -18.38
CA LEU A 152 2.15 -0.79 -18.34
C LEU A 152 3.41 -0.40 -17.54
N THR A 153 3.89 -1.22 -16.61
CA THR A 153 5.15 -0.98 -15.90
C THR A 153 6.33 -1.15 -16.85
N PRO A 154 7.24 -0.17 -16.96
CA PRO A 154 8.36 -0.21 -17.90
C PRO A 154 9.31 -1.36 -17.63
N SER A 155 9.88 -1.91 -18.71
CA SER A 155 10.89 -2.97 -18.58
C SER A 155 12.18 -2.49 -17.92
N SER A 156 12.55 -1.23 -18.12
CA SER A 156 13.69 -0.60 -17.47
C SER A 156 13.53 -0.53 -15.96
N HIS A 157 12.35 -0.13 -15.49
CA HIS A 157 12.05 -0.05 -14.06
C HIS A 157 12.13 -1.43 -13.40
N ILE A 158 11.49 -2.46 -13.99
CA ILE A 158 11.57 -3.84 -13.49
C ILE A 158 13.01 -4.37 -13.50
N ALA A 159 13.83 -3.96 -14.47
CA ALA A 159 15.23 -4.38 -14.57
C ALA A 159 16.11 -3.64 -13.55
N GLU A 160 15.96 -2.31 -13.41
CA GLU A 160 16.70 -1.49 -12.45
C GLU A 160 16.47 -1.95 -11.02
N GLU A 161 15.21 -2.20 -10.63
CA GLU A 161 14.91 -2.74 -9.30
C GLU A 161 15.45 -4.16 -9.12
N ALA A 162 15.27 -5.03 -10.10
CA ALA A 162 15.81 -6.37 -10.05
C ALA A 162 17.34 -6.38 -9.95
N GLU A 163 18.03 -5.41 -10.56
CA GLU A 163 19.48 -5.24 -10.45
C GLU A 163 19.90 -4.57 -9.14
N THR A 164 19.15 -3.59 -8.66
CA THR A 164 19.42 -2.89 -7.39
C THR A 164 19.16 -3.80 -6.20
N GLU A 165 18.13 -4.64 -6.27
CA GLU A 165 17.84 -5.64 -5.24
C GLU A 165 18.70 -6.90 -5.33
N LEU A 166 19.26 -7.22 -6.53
CA LEU A 166 20.14 -8.38 -6.71
C LEU A 166 21.59 -7.97 -6.50
N PRO A 167 22.24 -8.35 -5.41
CA PRO A 167 23.68 -8.16 -5.27
C PRO A 167 24.37 -8.92 -6.39
N VAL A 168 25.35 -8.27 -7.05
CA VAL A 168 26.17 -8.81 -8.16
C VAL A 168 26.91 -10.11 -7.78
N LYS A 169 27.00 -10.39 -6.46
CA LYS A 169 27.52 -11.66 -5.89
C LYS A 169 26.62 -12.07 -4.73
N PRO A 170 26.46 -13.37 -4.44
CA PRO A 170 25.69 -13.82 -3.30
C PRO A 170 26.26 -13.20 -2.02
N VAL A 171 25.51 -12.24 -1.44
CA VAL A 171 25.93 -11.53 -0.21
C VAL A 171 25.93 -12.51 0.97
N ILE A 172 25.12 -13.57 0.87
CA ILE A 172 24.97 -14.58 1.93
C ILE A 172 25.14 -15.99 1.36
N SER A 173 25.70 -16.90 2.18
CA SER A 173 25.82 -18.31 1.80
C SER A 173 24.46 -18.94 1.55
N LYS A 174 24.40 -19.97 0.71
CA LYS A 174 23.16 -20.72 0.41
C LYS A 174 22.43 -21.17 1.68
N GLN A 175 23.17 -21.61 2.71
CA GLN A 175 22.60 -22.03 3.99
C GLN A 175 21.93 -20.86 4.72
N ARG A 176 22.56 -19.68 4.76
CA ARG A 176 21.97 -18.46 5.35
C ARG A 176 20.74 -17.99 4.56
N ALA A 177 20.76 -18.10 3.24
CA ALA A 177 19.61 -17.76 2.40
C ALA A 177 18.41 -18.68 2.71
N VAL A 178 18.62 -20.00 2.81
CA VAL A 178 17.59 -20.94 3.23
C VAL A 178 17.09 -20.64 4.64
N LEU A 179 18.00 -20.37 5.58
CA LEU A 179 17.63 -20.00 6.96
C LEU A 179 16.77 -18.72 7.00
N SER A 180 17.12 -17.70 6.21
CA SER A 180 16.33 -16.46 6.11
C SER A 180 14.92 -16.71 5.60
N ILE A 181 14.76 -17.60 4.59
CA ILE A 181 13.45 -18.00 4.08
C ILE A 181 12.65 -18.71 5.17
N VAL A 182 13.25 -19.69 5.85
CA VAL A 182 12.55 -20.45 6.90
C VAL A 182 12.13 -19.53 8.05
N ILE A 183 13.03 -18.65 8.50
CA ILE A 183 12.71 -17.66 9.54
C ILE A 183 11.57 -16.75 9.09
N GLY A 184 11.64 -16.20 7.86
CA GLY A 184 10.58 -15.37 7.30
C GLY A 184 9.24 -16.09 7.24
N LEU A 185 9.20 -17.33 6.75
CA LEU A 185 7.98 -18.15 6.67
C LEU A 185 7.35 -18.44 8.04
N VAL A 186 8.13 -18.49 9.11
CA VAL A 186 7.60 -18.69 10.48
C VAL A 186 7.15 -17.37 11.10
N ILE A 187 7.95 -16.31 10.94
CA ILE A 187 7.66 -15.03 11.60
C ILE A 187 6.49 -14.30 10.90
N ILE A 188 6.34 -14.37 9.58
CA ILE A 188 5.28 -13.68 8.84
C ILE A 188 3.88 -14.02 9.38
N PRO A 189 3.44 -15.28 9.46
CA PRO A 189 2.11 -15.59 9.97
C PRO A 189 1.96 -15.23 11.45
N LEU A 190 3.01 -15.40 12.26
CA LEU A 190 2.97 -15.01 13.67
C LEU A 190 2.82 -13.50 13.84
N ALA A 191 3.58 -12.72 13.08
CA ALA A 191 3.51 -11.26 13.11
C ALA A 191 2.15 -10.74 12.61
N GLY A 192 1.61 -11.31 11.52
CA GLY A 192 0.28 -10.99 11.03
C GLY A 192 -0.82 -11.29 12.05
N TRP A 193 -0.76 -12.46 12.68
CA TRP A 193 -1.69 -12.82 13.75
C TRP A 193 -1.61 -11.86 14.95
N LEU A 194 -0.39 -11.53 15.42
CA LEU A 194 -0.19 -10.57 16.50
C LEU A 194 -0.77 -9.19 16.15
N ALA A 195 -0.47 -8.67 14.96
CA ALA A 195 -0.95 -7.37 14.53
C ALA A 195 -2.48 -7.30 14.51
N VAL A 196 -3.14 -8.28 13.88
CA VAL A 196 -4.60 -8.30 13.77
C VAL A 196 -5.26 -8.56 15.12
N SER A 197 -4.73 -9.50 15.92
CA SER A 197 -5.26 -9.77 17.27
C SER A 197 -5.17 -8.53 18.16
N GLY A 198 -4.04 -7.81 18.11
CA GLY A 198 -3.87 -6.56 18.84
C GLY A 198 -4.82 -5.47 18.39
N ALA A 199 -5.00 -5.30 17.07
CA ALA A 199 -5.93 -4.34 16.50
C ALA A 199 -7.39 -4.63 16.92
N VAL A 200 -7.83 -5.87 16.81
CA VAL A 200 -9.19 -6.30 17.18
C VAL A 200 -9.44 -6.11 18.69
N GLU A 201 -8.46 -6.46 19.55
CA GLU A 201 -8.59 -6.23 20.99
C GLU A 201 -8.69 -4.73 21.33
N LEU A 202 -7.95 -3.85 20.61
CA LEU A 202 -8.06 -2.39 20.78
C LEU A 202 -9.41 -1.84 20.32
N MET A 203 -9.95 -2.35 19.20
CA MET A 203 -11.28 -1.98 18.72
C MET A 203 -12.34 -2.22 19.80
N TYR A 204 -12.35 -3.43 20.38
CA TYR A 204 -13.32 -3.76 21.42
C TYR A 204 -13.09 -2.97 22.72
N PHE A 205 -11.83 -2.75 23.10
CA PHE A 205 -11.52 -2.06 24.35
C PHE A 205 -11.91 -0.59 24.33
N TRP A 206 -11.66 0.10 23.21
CA TRP A 206 -11.97 1.52 23.07
C TRP A 206 -13.29 1.78 22.37
N ALA A 207 -14.03 0.74 21.99
CA ALA A 207 -15.26 0.84 21.20
C ALA A 207 -15.04 1.67 19.90
N VAL A 208 -13.87 1.52 19.27
CA VAL A 208 -13.51 2.23 18.04
C VAL A 208 -13.82 1.36 16.84
N PRO A 209 -14.46 1.89 15.78
CA PRO A 209 -14.75 1.15 14.56
C PRO A 209 -13.49 0.61 13.87
N ALA A 210 -13.63 -0.51 13.15
CA ALA A 210 -12.54 -1.18 12.45
C ALA A 210 -11.80 -0.26 11.46
N ASP A 211 -12.55 0.51 10.71
CA ASP A 211 -12.02 1.46 9.72
C ASP A 211 -11.15 2.54 10.35
N LYS A 212 -11.53 3.11 11.49
CA LYS A 212 -10.70 4.07 12.22
C LYS A 212 -9.39 3.45 12.69
N VAL A 213 -9.40 2.23 13.22
CA VAL A 213 -8.18 1.52 13.64
C VAL A 213 -7.30 1.20 12.43
N GLY A 214 -7.91 0.78 11.31
CA GLY A 214 -7.20 0.55 10.05
C GLY A 214 -6.48 1.81 9.55
N ILE A 215 -7.17 2.95 9.52
CA ILE A 215 -6.62 4.23 9.02
C ILE A 215 -5.60 4.83 9.97
N LEU A 216 -5.96 4.98 11.26
CA LEU A 216 -5.18 5.78 12.22
C LEU A 216 -4.03 5.00 12.87
N ALA A 217 -4.10 3.68 12.91
CA ALA A 217 -3.06 2.86 13.51
C ALA A 217 -2.31 2.02 12.47
N ILE A 218 -3.01 1.11 11.77
CA ILE A 218 -2.34 0.14 10.92
C ILE A 218 -1.72 0.83 9.70
N ALA A 219 -2.48 1.65 8.97
CA ALA A 219 -2.00 2.30 7.75
C ALA A 219 -0.80 3.23 8.01
N ILE A 220 -0.83 3.99 9.11
CA ILE A 220 0.29 4.88 9.48
C ILE A 220 1.55 4.06 9.75
N ILE A 221 1.43 2.97 10.54
CA ILE A 221 2.60 2.16 10.91
C ILE A 221 3.14 1.38 9.73
N THR A 222 2.26 0.81 8.87
CA THR A 222 2.71 0.08 7.67
C THR A 222 3.36 0.99 6.64
N ALA A 223 2.95 2.25 6.53
CA ALA A 223 3.55 3.23 5.63
C ALA A 223 4.79 3.95 6.22
N LEU A 224 5.15 3.72 7.49
CA LEU A 224 6.37 4.32 8.08
C LEU A 224 7.66 3.97 7.31
N PRO A 225 7.89 2.74 6.83
CA PRO A 225 9.06 2.43 6.02
C PRO A 225 9.16 3.31 4.76
N GLU A 226 8.07 3.50 4.03
CA GLU A 226 8.01 4.32 2.82
C GLU A 226 8.28 5.80 3.14
N VAL A 227 7.65 6.33 4.18
CA VAL A 227 7.88 7.70 4.65
C VAL A 227 9.33 7.90 5.10
N THR A 228 9.90 6.93 5.83
CA THR A 228 11.31 7.02 6.26
C THR A 228 12.27 6.93 5.09
N MET A 229 12.02 6.08 4.09
CA MET A 229 12.78 6.05 2.84
C MET A 229 12.70 7.37 2.09
N ALA A 230 11.51 7.96 1.98
CA ALA A 230 11.31 9.28 1.38
C ALA A 230 12.11 10.38 2.10
N LEU A 231 12.13 10.36 3.44
CA LEU A 231 12.93 11.30 4.23
C LEU A 231 14.43 11.09 4.08
N GLN A 232 14.91 9.85 4.04
CA GLN A 232 16.33 9.51 3.88
C GLN A 232 16.83 9.82 2.47
N SER A 233 16.02 9.61 1.44
CA SER A 233 16.35 9.88 0.04
C SER A 233 16.60 11.36 -0.25
N ARG A 234 16.15 12.28 0.65
CA ARG A 234 16.48 13.72 0.55
C ARG A 234 17.97 14.00 0.55
N LYS A 235 18.79 13.12 1.14
CA LYS A 235 20.25 13.25 1.24
C LYS A 235 21.00 12.33 0.29
N ASN A 236 20.32 11.44 -0.42
CA ASN A 236 20.93 10.43 -1.28
C ASN A 236 20.16 10.33 -2.61
N GLU A 237 20.77 10.80 -3.70
CA GLU A 237 20.18 10.78 -5.05
C GLU A 237 19.92 9.35 -5.56
N GLU A 238 20.78 8.37 -5.22
CA GLU A 238 20.60 6.98 -5.65
C GLU A 238 19.34 6.37 -5.05
N LEU A 239 19.09 6.61 -3.75
CA LEU A 239 17.85 6.17 -3.08
C LEU A 239 16.61 6.90 -3.60
N ARG A 240 16.77 8.07 -4.18
CA ARG A 240 15.67 8.90 -4.66
C ARG A 240 15.22 8.52 -6.05
N SER A 241 16.16 8.02 -6.88
CA SER A 241 15.87 7.58 -8.24
C SER A 241 14.88 6.42 -8.20
N GLY A 242 13.70 6.62 -8.77
CA GLY A 242 12.65 5.60 -8.84
C GLY A 242 11.69 5.52 -7.65
N LEU A 243 12.07 5.98 -6.43
CA LEU A 243 11.23 5.84 -5.24
C LEU A 243 9.82 6.44 -5.39
N HIS A 244 9.66 7.54 -6.11
CA HIS A 244 8.34 8.12 -6.40
C HIS A 244 7.45 7.18 -7.22
N ASN A 245 8.06 6.47 -8.18
CA ASN A 245 7.34 5.49 -9.00
C ASN A 245 7.03 4.22 -8.19
N ASP A 246 7.92 3.81 -7.28
CA ASP A 246 7.70 2.68 -6.37
C ASP A 246 6.52 2.91 -5.45
N LEU A 247 6.39 4.12 -4.89
CA LEU A 247 5.25 4.51 -4.05
C LEU A 247 3.92 4.44 -4.81
N VAL A 248 3.91 4.89 -6.07
CA VAL A 248 2.72 4.81 -6.94
C VAL A 248 2.39 3.36 -7.27
N LEU A 249 3.40 2.57 -7.66
CA LEU A 249 3.22 1.17 -8.05
C LEU A 249 2.79 0.30 -6.87
N SER A 250 3.40 0.49 -5.69
CA SER A 250 2.99 -0.17 -4.44
C SER A 250 1.52 0.11 -4.12
N SER A 251 1.06 1.35 -4.26
CA SER A 251 -0.34 1.71 -4.07
C SER A 251 -1.27 1.01 -5.08
N CYS A 252 -0.88 0.90 -6.35
CA CYS A 252 -1.63 0.13 -7.34
C CYS A 252 -1.74 -1.35 -6.94
N LEU A 253 -0.62 -1.95 -6.54
CA LEU A 253 -0.54 -3.37 -6.20
C LEU A 253 -1.30 -3.68 -4.91
N ASN A 254 -1.27 -2.79 -3.92
CA ASN A 254 -2.05 -2.94 -2.70
C ASN A 254 -3.56 -3.01 -2.99
N ILE A 255 -4.08 -2.16 -3.86
CA ILE A 255 -5.49 -2.22 -4.23
C ILE A 255 -5.79 -3.47 -5.05
N VAL A 256 -5.02 -3.73 -6.10
CA VAL A 256 -5.28 -4.81 -7.06
C VAL A 256 -5.04 -6.19 -6.45
N LEU A 257 -3.89 -6.40 -5.80
CA LEU A 257 -3.48 -7.72 -5.33
C LEU A 257 -4.02 -8.02 -3.93
N VAL A 258 -3.85 -7.08 -2.98
CA VAL A 258 -4.28 -7.32 -1.60
C VAL A 258 -5.79 -7.37 -1.50
N LEU A 259 -6.49 -6.32 -1.97
CA LEU A 259 -7.95 -6.29 -1.89
C LEU A 259 -8.60 -7.30 -2.83
N GLY A 260 -7.99 -7.57 -3.99
CA GLY A 260 -8.43 -8.64 -4.88
C GLY A 260 -8.41 -10.01 -4.20
N ILE A 261 -7.33 -10.36 -3.50
CA ILE A 261 -7.24 -11.64 -2.76
C ILE A 261 -8.19 -11.65 -1.56
N VAL A 262 -8.26 -10.56 -0.79
CA VAL A 262 -9.18 -10.43 0.35
C VAL A 262 -10.63 -10.66 -0.08
N ALA A 263 -11.07 -10.08 -1.19
CA ALA A 263 -12.40 -10.26 -1.76
C ALA A 263 -12.65 -11.71 -2.20
N LEU A 264 -11.65 -12.42 -2.74
CA LEU A 264 -11.79 -13.84 -3.09
C LEU A 264 -11.96 -14.76 -1.86
N LEU A 265 -11.37 -14.40 -0.72
CA LEU A 265 -11.55 -15.16 0.53
C LEU A 265 -13.00 -15.08 1.04
N GLY A 266 -13.69 -13.95 0.80
CA GLY A 266 -15.10 -13.77 1.16
C GLY A 266 -15.63 -12.42 0.72
N ASN A 267 -16.94 -12.30 0.55
CA ASN A 267 -17.55 -11.00 0.32
C ASN A 267 -17.29 -10.08 1.51
N VAL A 268 -16.87 -8.86 1.24
CA VAL A 268 -16.51 -7.88 2.26
C VAL A 268 -17.50 -6.73 2.23
N ALA A 269 -18.26 -6.56 3.32
CA ALA A 269 -19.13 -5.38 3.45
C ALA A 269 -18.27 -4.12 3.57
N ALA A 270 -18.58 -3.11 2.78
CA ALA A 270 -18.00 -1.80 2.90
C ALA A 270 -18.34 -1.19 4.28
N TYR A 271 -17.43 -0.42 4.84
CA TYR A 271 -17.76 0.39 6.02
C TYR A 271 -18.42 1.70 5.59
N GLU A 272 -19.18 2.32 6.47
CA GLU A 272 -20.06 3.46 6.20
C GLU A 272 -19.39 4.62 5.45
N TYR A 273 -18.15 4.93 5.78
CA TYR A 273 -17.42 6.08 5.23
C TYR A 273 -16.48 5.75 4.07
N MET A 274 -16.49 4.50 3.58
CA MET A 274 -15.54 4.00 2.59
C MET A 274 -15.57 4.79 1.29
N SER A 275 -16.75 5.19 0.84
CA SER A 275 -16.91 5.98 -0.39
C SER A 275 -16.18 7.32 -0.31
N VAL A 276 -16.25 8.00 0.83
CA VAL A 276 -15.55 9.28 1.05
C VAL A 276 -14.04 9.06 1.16
N ASP A 277 -13.61 8.02 1.86
CA ASP A 277 -12.19 7.67 1.98
C ASP A 277 -11.58 7.36 0.59
N CYS A 278 -12.30 6.64 -0.27
CA CYS A 278 -11.93 6.41 -1.66
C CYS A 278 -11.84 7.71 -2.48
N LEU A 279 -12.78 8.66 -2.26
CA LEU A 279 -12.73 9.97 -2.94
C LEU A 279 -11.49 10.77 -2.57
N PHE A 280 -11.00 10.71 -1.32
CA PHE A 280 -9.73 11.34 -0.95
C PHE A 280 -8.54 10.69 -1.67
N LEU A 281 -8.51 9.38 -1.84
CA LEU A 281 -7.48 8.70 -2.63
C LEU A 281 -7.54 9.10 -4.10
N ILE A 282 -8.74 9.11 -4.69
CA ILE A 282 -8.97 9.54 -6.08
C ILE A 282 -8.53 11.00 -6.26
N ALA A 283 -8.95 11.89 -5.35
CA ALA A 283 -8.56 13.30 -5.38
C ALA A 283 -7.03 13.46 -5.27
N GLY A 284 -6.37 12.67 -4.43
CA GLY A 284 -4.92 12.66 -4.31
C GLY A 284 -4.21 12.20 -5.58
N ALA A 285 -4.65 11.08 -6.16
CA ALA A 285 -4.09 10.56 -7.41
C ALA A 285 -4.36 11.54 -8.59
N PHE A 286 -5.55 12.14 -8.63
CA PHE A 286 -5.90 13.16 -9.62
C PHE A 286 -5.07 14.44 -9.47
N ALA A 287 -4.91 14.94 -8.24
CA ALA A 287 -4.07 16.11 -7.96
C ALA A 287 -2.61 15.86 -8.35
N LEU A 288 -2.07 14.67 -8.04
CA LEU A 288 -0.73 14.28 -8.46
C LEU A 288 -0.59 14.30 -9.98
N LEU A 289 -1.52 13.67 -10.70
CA LEU A 289 -1.53 13.67 -12.17
C LEU A 289 -1.65 15.09 -12.74
N LEU A 290 -2.52 15.91 -12.15
CA LEU A 290 -2.75 17.29 -12.56
C LEU A 290 -1.47 18.13 -12.43
N PHE A 291 -0.79 18.04 -11.27
CA PHE A 291 0.44 18.79 -11.03
C PHE A 291 1.56 18.36 -11.98
N ILE A 292 1.68 17.05 -12.24
CA ILE A 292 2.67 16.54 -13.22
C ILE A 292 2.37 17.09 -14.63
N VAL A 293 1.11 17.11 -15.07
CA VAL A 293 0.72 17.50 -16.43
C VAL A 293 0.75 19.02 -16.63
N ILE A 294 0.30 19.80 -15.63
CA ILE A 294 0.27 21.26 -15.70
C ILE A 294 1.63 21.88 -15.35
N GLY A 295 2.39 21.21 -14.48
CA GLY A 295 3.70 21.63 -14.04
C GLY A 295 4.71 21.73 -15.19
N LYS A 296 5.70 22.62 -15.07
CA LYS A 296 6.76 22.75 -16.07
C LYS A 296 7.73 21.57 -15.94
N GLY A 297 7.90 20.80 -17.01
CA GLY A 297 8.90 19.73 -17.08
C GLY A 297 8.48 18.41 -16.43
N TRP A 298 7.18 18.14 -16.34
CA TRP A 298 6.62 16.88 -15.80
C TRP A 298 7.13 16.57 -14.37
N GLN A 299 7.05 17.56 -13.52
CA GLN A 299 7.59 17.47 -12.16
C GLN A 299 6.59 17.96 -11.12
N VAL A 300 6.75 17.50 -9.89
CA VAL A 300 6.03 18.01 -8.73
C VAL A 300 6.99 18.88 -7.94
N GLU A 301 6.62 20.13 -7.77
CA GLU A 301 7.39 21.12 -7.01
C GLU A 301 7.00 21.14 -5.52
N LYS A 302 7.81 21.82 -4.72
CA LYS A 302 7.62 21.89 -3.27
C LYS A 302 6.24 22.46 -2.87
N HIS A 303 5.74 23.47 -3.58
CA HIS A 303 4.45 24.07 -3.25
C HIS A 303 3.26 23.14 -3.56
N GLU A 304 3.34 22.38 -4.64
CA GLU A 304 2.37 21.35 -4.99
C GLU A 304 2.40 20.20 -3.97
N GLY A 305 3.61 19.81 -3.52
CA GLY A 305 3.77 18.87 -2.43
C GLY A 305 3.11 19.34 -1.14
N ILE A 306 3.22 20.63 -0.79
CA ILE A 306 2.53 21.20 0.38
C ILE A 306 1.00 21.13 0.21
N MET A 307 0.47 21.40 -0.98
CA MET A 307 -0.97 21.29 -1.25
C MET A 307 -1.46 19.83 -1.10
N MET A 308 -0.68 18.85 -1.57
CA MET A 308 -1.01 17.43 -1.39
C MET A 308 -1.00 17.04 0.09
N MET A 309 0.00 17.47 0.86
CA MET A 309 0.04 17.22 2.30
C MET A 309 -1.13 17.88 3.03
N PHE A 310 -1.56 19.07 2.61
CA PHE A 310 -2.75 19.71 3.15
C PHE A 310 -4.02 18.88 2.86
N LEU A 311 -4.15 18.30 1.67
CA LEU A 311 -5.26 17.40 1.35
C LEU A 311 -5.26 16.17 2.28
N TYR A 312 -4.08 15.60 2.60
CA TYR A 312 -3.99 14.52 3.58
C TYR A 312 -4.39 14.98 5.00
N LEU A 313 -4.01 16.18 5.41
CA LEU A 313 -4.45 16.73 6.72
C LEU A 313 -5.97 16.91 6.77
N CYS A 314 -6.61 17.31 5.66
CA CYS A 314 -8.07 17.36 5.57
C CYS A 314 -8.67 15.94 5.69
N PHE A 315 -8.09 14.94 5.02
CA PHE A 315 -8.51 13.54 5.16
C PHE A 315 -8.37 13.06 6.61
N PHE A 316 -7.22 13.29 7.22
CA PHE A 316 -6.96 12.88 8.60
C PHE A 316 -7.93 13.57 9.60
N ALA A 317 -8.15 14.86 9.44
CA ALA A 317 -9.12 15.60 10.25
C ALA A 317 -10.56 15.05 10.03
N TYR A 318 -10.95 14.81 8.79
CA TYR A 318 -12.23 14.19 8.48
C TYR A 318 -12.38 12.84 9.20
N VAL A 319 -11.39 11.94 9.13
CA VAL A 319 -11.45 10.63 9.81
C VAL A 319 -11.58 10.77 11.33
N LEU A 320 -10.93 11.75 11.93
CA LEU A 320 -11.05 11.99 13.37
C LEU A 320 -12.46 12.44 13.78
N PHE A 321 -13.06 13.34 13.02
CA PHE A 321 -14.29 14.05 13.42
C PHE A 321 -15.55 13.61 12.68
N ARG A 322 -15.50 12.63 11.75
CA ARG A 322 -16.63 12.26 10.89
C ARG A 322 -17.89 11.83 11.65
N GLU A 323 -17.76 11.22 12.82
CA GLU A 323 -18.92 10.84 13.64
C GLU A 323 -19.59 12.08 14.26
N ASP A 324 -18.81 13.08 14.70
CA ASP A 324 -19.32 14.31 15.26
C ASP A 324 -19.99 15.19 14.20
N VAL A 325 -19.47 15.17 12.96
CA VAL A 325 -20.03 15.94 11.83
C VAL A 325 -21.37 15.38 11.39
N MET A 326 -21.56 14.07 11.40
CA MET A 326 -22.84 13.43 11.02
C MET A 326 -23.97 13.73 12.02
N HIS A 327 -23.65 14.05 13.26
CA HIS A 327 -24.65 14.50 14.24
C HIS A 327 -25.09 15.97 14.06
N LEU A 328 -24.44 16.72 13.16
CA LEU A 328 -24.74 18.12 12.86
C LEU A 328 -25.67 18.30 11.63
N PHE A 329 -25.90 17.24 10.85
CA PHE A 329 -26.80 17.19 9.69
C PHE A 329 -27.88 16.12 9.89
#